data_9f35c91d076105b76b37ebc2b8101933
#
_entry.id   9f35c91d076105b76b37ebc2b8101933
#
_cell.length_a   1.000
_cell.length_b   1.000
_cell.length_c   1.000
_cell.angle_alpha   90.00
_cell.angle_beta   90.00
_cell.angle_gamma   90.00
#
_symmetry.space_group_name_H-M   'P 1'
#
loop_
_entity.id
_entity.type
_entity.pdbx_description
1 polymer ?
#
loop_
_entity_poly.entity_id
_entity_poly.type
_entity_poly.pdbx_seq_one_letter_code
_entity_poly.pdbx_strand_id
1 'polypeptide(L)' 'MKKTAVLIYDSFCNFEFSVALEILAMAEKEIVVFAKSKSIVKSEEGLEVMPNKSIDELVIADYDSLILPGAM' A
#
# COMPACT_ATOMS: atom_id res chain seq x y z
N MET A 1 -12.77 13.82 -2.85
CA MET A 1 -12.80 12.52 -2.16
C MET A 1 -11.43 12.22 -1.57
N LYS A 2 -11.39 11.71 -0.36
CA LYS A 2 -10.10 11.37 0.28
C LYS A 2 -9.53 10.10 -0.32
N LYS A 3 -8.23 9.94 -0.14
CA LYS A 3 -7.50 8.80 -0.69
C LYS A 3 -7.44 7.63 0.28
N THR A 4 -7.03 6.49 -0.20
CA THR A 4 -6.73 5.33 0.62
C THR A 4 -5.22 5.14 0.68
N ALA A 5 -4.68 4.99 1.89
CA ALA A 5 -3.28 4.66 2.08
C ALA A 5 -3.12 3.15 2.21
N VAL A 6 -2.13 2.59 1.54
CA VAL A 6 -1.79 1.18 1.67
C VAL A 6 -0.35 1.11 2.14
N LEU A 7 -0.10 0.48 3.28
CA LEU A 7 1.24 0.35 3.84
C LEU A 7 1.80 -1.03 3.52
N ILE A 8 2.95 -1.06 2.87
CA ILE A 8 3.64 -2.33 2.58
C ILE A 8 4.96 -2.40 3.35
N TYR A 9 5.42 -3.61 3.56
CA TYR A 9 6.63 -3.90 4.31
C TYR A 9 7.20 -5.23 3.80
N ASP A 10 8.45 -5.52 4.10
CA ASP A 10 9.09 -6.73 3.61
C ASP A 10 8.30 -7.97 3.99
N SER A 11 8.12 -8.86 3.02
CA SER A 11 7.38 -10.11 3.14
C SER A 11 5.87 -9.93 3.24
N PHE A 12 5.35 -8.78 2.77
CA PHE A 12 3.89 -8.59 2.76
C PHE A 12 3.20 -9.63 1.87
N CYS A 13 1.93 -9.91 2.17
CA CYS A 13 1.15 -10.86 1.39
C CYS A 13 0.68 -10.20 0.09
N ASN A 14 1.30 -10.57 -1.03
CA ASN A 14 0.96 -9.97 -2.32
C ASN A 14 -0.48 -10.22 -2.72
N PHE A 15 -1.01 -11.40 -2.38
CA PHE A 15 -2.41 -11.71 -2.72
C PHE A 15 -3.36 -10.70 -2.08
N GLU A 16 -3.20 -10.42 -0.78
CA GLU A 16 -4.06 -9.46 -0.09
C GLU A 16 -3.86 -8.04 -0.63
N PHE A 17 -2.61 -7.68 -0.90
CA PHE A 17 -2.29 -6.38 -1.46
C PHE A 17 -2.95 -6.19 -2.83
N SER A 18 -2.80 -7.17 -3.73
CA SER A 18 -3.32 -7.08 -5.09
C SER A 18 -4.84 -7.06 -5.12
N VAL A 19 -5.50 -7.89 -4.29
CA VAL A 19 -6.95 -7.91 -4.23
C VAL A 19 -7.49 -6.58 -3.74
N ALA A 20 -6.87 -6.01 -2.71
CA ALA A 20 -7.29 -4.71 -2.18
C ALA A 20 -7.15 -3.62 -3.24
N LEU A 21 -6.03 -3.60 -3.97
CA LEU A 21 -5.82 -2.61 -5.03
C LEU A 21 -6.88 -2.73 -6.12
N GLU A 22 -7.22 -3.96 -6.51
CA GLU A 22 -8.20 -4.19 -7.55
C GLU A 22 -9.58 -3.70 -7.14
N ILE A 23 -10.00 -4.02 -5.92
CA ILE A 23 -11.30 -3.60 -5.42
C ILE A 23 -11.37 -2.07 -5.33
N LEU A 24 -10.31 -1.43 -4.82
CA LEU A 24 -10.28 0.02 -4.70
C LEU A 24 -10.28 0.70 -6.05
N ALA A 25 -9.58 0.13 -7.02
CA ALA A 25 -9.54 0.67 -8.38
C ALA A 25 -10.93 0.59 -9.02
N MET A 26 -11.65 -0.51 -8.80
CA MET A 26 -13.01 -0.66 -9.32
C MET A 26 -13.96 0.37 -8.69
N ALA A 27 -13.68 0.80 -7.47
CA ALA A 27 -14.46 1.83 -6.80
C ALA A 27 -13.98 3.24 -7.14
N GLU A 28 -13.03 3.37 -8.06
CA GLU A 28 -12.43 4.63 -8.48
C GLU A 28 -11.79 5.40 -7.32
N LYS A 29 -11.27 4.67 -6.34
CA LYS A 29 -10.62 5.26 -5.18
C LYS A 29 -9.16 5.55 -5.51
N GLU A 30 -8.68 6.73 -5.17
CA GLU A 30 -7.26 7.04 -5.35
C GLU A 30 -6.45 6.33 -4.28
N ILE A 31 -5.39 5.64 -4.68
CA ILE A 31 -4.58 4.80 -3.79
C ILE A 31 -3.16 5.34 -3.76
N VAL A 32 -2.59 5.45 -2.56
CA VAL A 32 -1.19 5.81 -2.40
C VAL A 32 -0.52 4.73 -1.57
N VAL A 33 0.54 4.13 -2.11
CA VAL A 33 1.26 3.04 -1.46
C VAL A 33 2.42 3.63 -0.68
N PHE A 34 2.46 3.34 0.62
CA PHE A 34 3.50 3.80 1.53
C PHE A 34 4.36 2.65 1.99
N ALA A 35 5.62 2.95 2.29
CA ALA A 35 6.51 2.03 2.97
C ALA A 35 7.38 2.84 3.93
N LYS A 36 8.19 2.16 4.73
CA LYS A 36 9.08 2.83 5.68
C LYS A 36 9.98 3.85 4.98
N SER A 37 10.45 3.49 3.78
CA SER A 37 11.27 4.39 2.94
C SER A 37 10.86 4.16 1.49
N LYS A 38 11.36 5.03 0.59
CA LYS A 38 11.04 4.92 -0.83
C LYS A 38 11.94 3.93 -1.57
N SER A 39 12.38 2.89 -0.90
CA SER A 39 13.16 1.83 -1.56
C SER A 39 12.26 0.64 -1.85
N ILE A 40 12.74 -0.24 -2.72
CA ILE A 40 11.98 -1.42 -3.13
C ILE A 40 11.65 -2.28 -1.93
N VAL A 41 10.38 -2.72 -1.88
CA VAL A 41 9.87 -3.63 -0.85
C VAL A 41 9.53 -4.95 -1.53
N LYS A 42 9.92 -6.07 -0.95
CA LYS A 42 9.64 -7.38 -1.52
C LYS A 42 8.47 -8.05 -0.82
N SER A 43 7.58 -8.63 -1.62
CA SER A 43 6.50 -9.45 -1.08
C SER A 43 7.07 -10.79 -0.59
N GLU A 44 6.22 -11.60 0.02
CA GLU A 44 6.66 -12.90 0.55
C GLU A 44 7.14 -13.86 -0.54
N GLU A 45 6.70 -13.68 -1.79
CA GLU A 45 7.18 -14.50 -2.91
C GLU A 45 8.29 -13.83 -3.72
N GLY A 46 8.79 -12.69 -3.25
CA GLY A 46 9.92 -12.00 -3.88
C GLY A 46 9.56 -10.98 -4.95
N LEU A 47 8.28 -10.67 -5.11
CA LEU A 47 7.87 -9.62 -6.04
C LEU A 47 8.36 -8.28 -5.53
N GLU A 48 9.05 -7.52 -6.36
CA GLU A 48 9.58 -6.22 -5.98
C GLU A 48 8.57 -5.12 -6.30
N VAL A 49 8.27 -4.30 -5.31
CA VAL A 49 7.29 -3.21 -5.43
C VAL A 49 7.93 -1.91 -4.97
N MET A 50 7.80 -0.88 -5.80
CA MET A 50 8.27 0.45 -5.45
C MET A 50 7.11 1.24 -4.84
N PRO A 51 7.21 1.65 -3.56
CA PRO A 51 6.14 2.45 -2.96
C PRO A 51 6.08 3.85 -3.56
N ASN A 52 4.94 4.49 -3.46
CA ASN A 52 4.77 5.86 -3.94
C ASN A 52 5.44 6.86 -3.02
N LYS A 53 5.35 6.61 -1.70
CA LYS A 53 5.84 7.54 -0.68
C LYS A 53 6.40 6.79 0.51
N SER A 54 7.21 7.48 1.30
CA SER A 54 7.65 6.96 2.59
C SER A 54 6.64 7.35 3.67
N ILE A 55 6.64 6.60 4.78
CA ILE A 55 5.64 6.78 5.83
C ILE A 55 5.70 8.17 6.47
N ASP A 56 6.88 8.79 6.51
CA ASP A 56 7.02 10.13 7.07
C ASP A 56 6.42 11.22 6.18
N GLU A 57 6.02 10.88 4.96
CA GLU A 57 5.32 11.79 4.07
C GLU A 57 3.79 11.69 4.22
N LEU A 58 3.31 10.85 5.14
CA LEU A 58 1.88 10.63 5.32
C LEU A 58 1.23 11.82 6.00
N VAL A 59 0.23 12.40 5.33
CA VAL A 59 -0.62 13.45 5.90
C VAL A 59 -1.97 12.82 6.16
N ILE A 60 -2.23 12.48 7.41
CA ILE A 60 -3.42 11.70 7.79
C ILE A 60 -4.71 12.32 7.28
N ALA A 61 -4.82 13.66 7.30
CA ALA A 61 -6.02 14.34 6.88
C ALA A 61 -6.40 14.10 5.41
N ASP A 62 -5.44 13.65 4.59
CA ASP A 62 -5.70 13.40 3.16
C ASP A 62 -6.33 12.04 2.90
N TYR A 63 -6.42 11.18 3.92
CA TYR A 63 -6.83 9.80 3.75
C TYR A 63 -8.02 9.47 4.63
N ASP A 64 -8.92 8.64 4.13
CA ASP A 64 -10.07 8.18 4.90
C ASP A 64 -9.98 6.70 5.24
N SER A 65 -8.96 6.01 4.75
CA SER A 65 -8.80 4.58 5.04
C SER A 65 -7.34 4.18 4.92
N LEU A 66 -6.99 3.13 5.65
CA LEU A 66 -5.64 2.55 5.65
C LEU A 66 -5.78 1.04 5.51
N ILE A 67 -5.01 0.47 4.59
CA ILE A 67 -4.98 -0.96 4.38
C ILE A 67 -3.60 -1.50 4.75
N LEU A 68 -3.59 -2.56 5.55
CA LEU A 68 -2.37 -3.26 5.96
C LEU A 68 -2.46 -4.71 5.45
N PRO A 69 -1.78 -5.05 4.34
CA PRO A 69 -1.75 -6.45 3.92
C PRO A 69 -1.08 -7.30 4.99
N GLY A 70 -1.53 -8.52 5.13
CA GLY A 70 -0.92 -9.43 6.09
C GLY A 70 0.44 -9.93 5.63
N ALA A 71 1.08 -10.74 6.48
CA ALA A 71 2.33 -11.41 6.18
C ALA A 71 2.28 -12.83 6.74
N MET A 72 3.06 -13.70 6.14
CA MET A 72 3.17 -15.08 6.62
C MET A 72 4.07 -15.15 7.87
#